data_5b75aa7789ea54b98bc80b60d2bba997
#
_entry.id   5b75aa7789ea54b98bc80b60d2bba997
#
_cell.length_a   1.000
_cell.length_b   1.000
_cell.length_c   1.000
_cell.angle_alpha   90.00
_cell.angle_beta   90.00
_cell.angle_gamma   90.00
#
_symmetry.space_group_name_H-M   'P 1'
#
loop_
_entity.id
_entity.type
_entity.pdbx_description
1 polymer ?
#
loop_
_entity_poly.entity_id
_entity_poly.type
_entity_poly.pdbx_seq_one_letter_code
_entity_poly.pdbx_strand_id
1 'polypeptide(L)'
;MSDTFLPGNGFDTYEQQDKVLVGLGGGTAAKVAVRILQQQGFAVAGAVVKLSAEEEPLVQSAKEAAKALGIECATLNAEALAAQGAAPVDARLSALLTAADKLGIQYIATGHFAQVETGADGISHIYPPEDPAQDESDALAALPQEILARLILPLGSFTPEDVQEMAADFNV
;
A
#
# COMPACT_ATOMS: atom_id res chain seq x y z
N MET A 1 25.87 -2.43 -16.96
CA MET A 1 25.49 -2.97 -17.49
C MET A 1 25.10 -3.60 -17.88
N SER A 2 25.38 -3.22 -17.09
CA SER A 2 25.00 -3.92 -17.47
C SER A 2 24.68 -4.50 -17.74
N ASP A 3 24.81 -4.23 -17.20
CA ASP A 3 24.39 -4.99 -17.54
C ASP A 3 24.05 -5.55 -17.86
N THR A 4 24.24 -5.26 -17.50
CA THR A 4 23.83 -5.94 -17.85
C THR A 4 23.42 -6.57 -18.28
N PHE A 5 23.48 -6.44 -18.17
CA PHE A 5 23.03 -7.29 -18.56
C PHE A 5 22.88 -8.01 -18.71
N LEU A 6 23.02 -7.87 -18.46
CA LEU A 6 22.83 -8.78 -18.48
C LEU A 6 22.51 -9.48 -18.63
N PRO A 7 22.80 -9.49 -18.53
CA PRO A 7 22.46 -10.34 -18.73
C PRO A 7 21.94 -11.02 -18.53
N GLY A 8 21.92 -10.73 -18.42
CA GLY A 8 21.41 -11.35 -18.31
C GLY A 8 20.86 -11.79 -17.82
N ASN A 9 20.52 -11.03 -17.98
CA ASN A 9 19.68 -11.96 -17.40
C ASN A 9 18.45 -11.27 -16.78
N GLY A 10 17.22 -11.54 -17.26
CA GLY A 10 15.99 -10.98 -16.76
C GLY A 10 15.69 -11.37 -15.31
N PHE A 11 16.31 -12.35 -14.86
CA PHE A 11 16.27 -12.84 -13.51
C PHE A 11 16.88 -11.84 -12.55
N ASP A 12 18.01 -11.26 -12.89
CA ASP A 12 18.62 -10.20 -12.09
C ASP A 12 17.73 -8.97 -12.01
N THR A 13 16.97 -8.71 -13.04
CA THR A 13 16.03 -7.61 -13.05
C THR A 13 14.97 -7.78 -11.98
N TYR A 14 14.47 -9.00 -11.79
CA TYR A 14 13.49 -9.25 -10.73
C TYR A 14 14.08 -9.05 -9.35
N GLU A 15 15.29 -9.45 -9.13
CA GLU A 15 15.94 -9.29 -7.83
C GLU A 15 16.20 -7.84 -7.50
N GLN A 16 16.38 -7.00 -8.51
CA GLN A 16 16.65 -5.58 -8.34
C GLN A 16 15.37 -4.75 -8.31
N GLN A 17 14.24 -5.35 -8.63
CA GLN A 17 12.98 -4.64 -8.63
C GLN A 17 12.54 -4.33 -7.21
N ASP A 18 12.19 -3.07 -6.94
CA ASP A 18 11.67 -2.68 -5.65
C ASP A 18 10.33 -3.38 -5.39
N LYS A 19 10.12 -3.74 -4.13
CA LYS A 19 8.92 -4.46 -3.72
C LYS A 19 8.08 -3.59 -2.82
N VAL A 20 6.76 -3.73 -2.96
CA VAL A 20 5.82 -3.01 -2.11
C VAL A 20 4.69 -3.94 -1.66
N LEU A 21 4.31 -3.81 -0.40
CA LEU A 21 3.18 -4.56 0.18
C LEU A 21 2.02 -3.57 0.32
N VAL A 22 0.94 -3.84 -0.40
CA VAL A 22 -0.22 -2.94 -0.43
C VAL A 22 -1.31 -3.45 0.48
N GLY A 23 -1.81 -2.57 1.34
CA GLY A 23 -2.95 -2.88 2.18
C GLY A 23 -4.24 -2.90 1.36
N LEU A 24 -4.87 -4.07 1.25
CA LEU A 24 -6.09 -4.26 0.49
C LEU A 24 -7.31 -4.29 1.39
N GLY A 25 -8.38 -3.69 0.93
CA GLY A 25 -9.68 -3.77 1.60
C GLY A 25 -10.81 -4.12 0.64
N GLY A 26 -10.48 -4.50 -0.59
CA GLY A 26 -11.46 -4.84 -1.60
C GLY A 26 -12.07 -3.66 -2.33
N GLY A 27 -11.73 -2.44 -1.95
CA GLY A 27 -12.24 -1.23 -2.59
C GLY A 27 -11.49 -0.89 -3.88
N THR A 28 -12.12 -0.05 -4.69
CA THR A 28 -11.56 0.36 -5.99
C THR A 28 -10.24 1.10 -5.83
N ALA A 29 -10.14 1.98 -4.83
CA ALA A 29 -8.92 2.79 -4.63
C ALA A 29 -7.68 1.91 -4.44
N ALA A 30 -7.78 0.86 -3.62
CA ALA A 30 -6.65 -0.04 -3.41
C ALA A 30 -6.25 -0.78 -4.68
N LYS A 31 -7.23 -1.19 -5.48
CA LYS A 31 -6.97 -1.87 -6.75
C LYS A 31 -6.24 -0.97 -7.73
N VAL A 32 -6.66 0.29 -7.82
CA VAL A 32 -6.00 1.28 -8.69
C VAL A 32 -4.59 1.53 -8.19
N ALA A 33 -4.40 1.64 -6.87
CA ALA A 33 -3.08 1.84 -6.29
C ALA A 33 -2.12 0.71 -6.70
N VAL A 34 -2.59 -0.54 -6.68
CA VAL A 34 -1.77 -1.69 -7.10
C VAL A 34 -1.34 -1.52 -8.56
N ARG A 35 -2.26 -1.17 -9.44
CA ARG A 35 -1.94 -1.02 -10.88
C ARG A 35 -0.96 0.12 -11.13
N ILE A 36 -1.14 1.25 -10.43
CA ILE A 36 -0.22 2.38 -10.54
C ILE A 36 1.19 1.96 -10.14
N LEU A 37 1.32 1.26 -9.02
CA LEU A 37 2.63 0.82 -8.53
C LEU A 37 3.27 -0.18 -9.49
N GLN A 38 2.49 -1.07 -10.08
CA GLN A 38 3.00 -1.99 -11.07
C GLN A 38 3.52 -1.25 -12.31
N GLN A 39 2.83 -0.19 -12.74
CA GLN A 39 3.28 0.63 -13.86
C GLN A 39 4.55 1.40 -13.53
N GLN A 40 4.77 1.71 -12.26
CA GLN A 40 5.99 2.39 -11.82
C GLN A 40 7.17 1.44 -11.65
N GLY A 41 6.96 0.15 -11.89
CA GLY A 41 8.02 -0.83 -11.86
C GLY A 41 8.16 -1.62 -10.56
N PHE A 42 7.22 -1.48 -9.64
CA PHE A 42 7.26 -2.25 -8.39
C PHE A 42 6.75 -3.67 -8.59
N ALA A 43 7.34 -4.59 -7.85
CA ALA A 43 6.76 -5.91 -7.64
C ALA A 43 5.79 -5.79 -6.47
N VAL A 44 4.50 -6.07 -6.71
CA VAL A 44 3.44 -5.80 -5.73
C VAL A 44 2.90 -7.10 -5.14
N ALA A 45 2.80 -7.12 -3.82
CA ALA A 45 2.04 -8.13 -3.08
C ALA A 45 0.97 -7.41 -2.26
N GLY A 46 -0.12 -8.09 -1.97
CA GLY A 46 -1.20 -7.54 -1.17
C GLY A 46 -1.25 -8.13 0.22
N ALA A 47 -1.88 -7.42 1.14
CA ALA A 47 -2.18 -7.93 2.46
C ALA A 47 -3.47 -7.29 2.95
N VAL A 48 -4.27 -8.05 3.68
CA VAL A 48 -5.45 -7.53 4.36
C VAL A 48 -5.23 -7.68 5.85
N VAL A 49 -5.50 -6.62 6.61
CA VAL A 49 -5.32 -6.61 8.06
C VAL A 49 -6.68 -6.73 8.71
N LYS A 50 -6.82 -7.75 9.55
CA LYS A 50 -8.05 -8.04 10.26
C LYS A 50 -7.94 -7.55 11.70
N LEU A 51 -8.84 -6.68 12.11
CA LEU A 51 -8.86 -6.10 13.46
C LEU A 51 -9.88 -6.76 14.38
N SER A 52 -10.83 -7.52 13.82
CA SER A 52 -11.82 -8.23 14.61
C SER A 52 -12.40 -9.39 13.80
N ALA A 53 -13.05 -10.32 14.48
CA ALA A 53 -13.71 -11.43 13.79
C ALA A 53 -14.81 -10.97 12.84
N GLU A 54 -15.37 -9.79 13.09
CA GLU A 54 -16.44 -9.24 12.26
C GLU A 54 -15.95 -8.75 10.90
N GLU A 55 -14.64 -8.66 10.72
CA GLU A 55 -14.04 -8.20 9.47
C GLU A 55 -13.76 -9.32 8.46
N GLU A 56 -14.27 -10.52 8.73
CA GLU A 56 -14.11 -11.62 7.78
C GLU A 56 -14.58 -11.28 6.36
N PRO A 57 -15.72 -10.58 6.15
CA PRO A 57 -16.10 -10.16 4.81
C PRO A 57 -15.09 -9.25 4.14
N LEU A 58 -14.40 -8.40 4.91
CA LEU A 58 -13.31 -7.56 4.40
C LEU A 58 -12.17 -8.43 3.88
N VAL A 59 -11.82 -9.46 4.63
CA VAL A 59 -10.76 -10.40 4.24
C VAL A 59 -11.12 -11.09 2.92
N GLN A 60 -12.35 -11.56 2.79
CA GLN A 60 -12.79 -12.22 1.56
C GLN A 60 -12.77 -11.27 0.37
N SER A 61 -13.25 -10.03 0.55
CA SER A 61 -13.22 -9.02 -0.51
C SER A 61 -11.80 -8.72 -0.96
N ALA A 62 -10.86 -8.63 -0.02
CA ALA A 62 -9.46 -8.36 -0.33
C ALA A 62 -8.84 -9.52 -1.11
N LYS A 63 -9.14 -10.74 -0.73
CA LYS A 63 -8.63 -11.93 -1.42
C LYS A 63 -9.16 -12.00 -2.85
N GLU A 64 -10.43 -11.67 -3.05
CA GLU A 64 -11.03 -11.64 -4.38
C GLU A 64 -10.39 -10.56 -5.25
N ALA A 65 -10.14 -9.39 -4.66
CA ALA A 65 -9.46 -8.30 -5.35
C ALA A 65 -8.06 -8.71 -5.78
N ALA A 66 -7.30 -9.33 -4.88
CA ALA A 66 -5.95 -9.78 -5.18
C ALA A 66 -5.94 -10.82 -6.31
N LYS A 67 -6.89 -11.73 -6.28
CA LYS A 67 -7.01 -12.75 -7.32
C LYS A 67 -7.28 -12.10 -8.68
N ALA A 68 -8.19 -11.12 -8.72
CA ALA A 68 -8.48 -10.40 -9.96
C ALA A 68 -7.28 -9.62 -10.46
N LEU A 69 -6.44 -9.11 -9.55
CA LEU A 69 -5.24 -8.36 -9.89
C LEU A 69 -4.05 -9.26 -10.23
N GLY A 70 -4.14 -10.56 -9.95
CA GLY A 70 -3.05 -11.49 -10.19
C GLY A 70 -1.91 -11.38 -9.21
N ILE A 71 -2.18 -10.92 -7.99
CA ILE A 71 -1.15 -10.78 -6.94
C ILE A 71 -1.49 -11.69 -5.76
N GLU A 72 -0.48 -11.96 -4.93
CA GLU A 72 -0.68 -12.70 -3.69
C GLU A 72 -1.28 -11.78 -2.63
N CYS A 73 -2.04 -12.37 -1.71
CA CYS A 73 -2.63 -11.61 -0.60
C CYS A 73 -2.45 -12.40 0.70
N ALA A 74 -1.76 -11.77 1.65
CA ALA A 74 -1.61 -12.32 2.99
C ALA A 74 -2.73 -11.79 3.90
N THR A 75 -3.19 -12.62 4.81
CA THR A 75 -4.12 -12.18 5.84
C THR A 75 -3.34 -11.97 7.13
N LEU A 76 -3.40 -10.74 7.66
CA LEU A 76 -2.69 -10.35 8.86
C LEU A 76 -3.67 -10.12 9.98
N ASN A 77 -3.40 -10.71 11.15
CA ASN A 77 -4.27 -10.57 12.31
C ASN A 77 -3.69 -9.52 13.25
N ALA A 78 -4.40 -8.40 13.42
CA ALA A 78 -4.02 -7.33 14.33
C ALA A 78 -5.06 -7.13 15.44
N GLU A 79 -5.82 -8.18 15.75
CA GLU A 79 -6.86 -8.11 16.79
C GLU A 79 -6.28 -7.72 18.15
N ALA A 80 -5.07 -8.17 18.47
CA ALA A 80 -4.41 -7.82 19.73
C ALA A 80 -4.11 -6.33 19.81
N LEU A 81 -3.67 -5.71 18.71
CA LEU A 81 -3.40 -4.26 18.70
C LEU A 81 -4.69 -3.47 18.86
N ALA A 82 -5.76 -3.90 18.21
CA ALA A 82 -7.06 -3.27 18.33
C ALA A 82 -7.60 -3.39 19.76
N ALA A 83 -7.41 -4.53 20.39
CA ALA A 83 -7.84 -4.75 21.76
C ALA A 83 -7.07 -3.90 22.76
N GLN A 84 -5.85 -3.51 22.42
CA GLN A 84 -5.02 -2.63 23.25
C GLN A 84 -5.36 -1.15 23.06
N GLY A 85 -6.34 -0.83 22.23
CA GLY A 85 -6.78 0.53 22.02
C GLY A 85 -6.08 1.28 20.90
N ALA A 86 -5.29 0.59 20.07
CA ALA A 86 -4.67 1.22 18.91
C ALA A 86 -5.73 1.72 17.94
N ALA A 87 -5.51 2.91 17.35
CA ALA A 87 -6.40 3.41 16.31
C ALA A 87 -6.37 2.45 15.11
N PRO A 88 -7.50 2.28 14.40
CA PRO A 88 -7.54 1.33 13.28
C PRO A 88 -6.45 1.53 12.23
N VAL A 89 -6.17 2.78 11.85
CA VAL A 89 -5.11 3.08 10.88
C VAL A 89 -3.75 2.67 11.41
N ASP A 90 -3.46 3.00 12.67
CA ASP A 90 -2.18 2.65 13.30
C ASP A 90 -2.02 1.13 13.37
N ALA A 91 -3.05 0.42 13.78
CA ALA A 91 -3.00 -1.04 13.89
C ALA A 91 -2.77 -1.69 12.52
N ARG A 92 -3.48 -1.23 11.50
CA ARG A 92 -3.35 -1.78 10.15
C ARG A 92 -1.96 -1.53 9.56
N LEU A 93 -1.45 -0.30 9.70
CA LEU A 93 -0.15 0.04 9.12
C LEU A 93 1.00 -0.58 9.90
N SER A 94 0.90 -0.70 11.22
CA SER A 94 1.90 -1.42 12.02
C SER A 94 1.98 -2.88 11.63
N ALA A 95 0.84 -3.53 11.46
CA ALA A 95 0.80 -4.93 11.02
C ALA A 95 1.37 -5.08 9.62
N LEU A 96 1.04 -4.15 8.73
CA LEU A 96 1.53 -4.16 7.36
C LEU A 96 3.05 -4.02 7.31
N LEU A 97 3.61 -3.09 8.10
CA LEU A 97 5.05 -2.89 8.17
C LEU A 97 5.76 -4.13 8.74
N THR A 98 5.20 -4.72 9.79
CA THR A 98 5.76 -5.94 10.38
C THR A 98 5.80 -7.07 9.36
N ALA A 99 4.73 -7.24 8.60
CA ALA A 99 4.68 -8.27 7.57
C ALA A 99 5.68 -7.99 6.45
N ALA A 100 5.81 -6.73 6.05
CA ALA A 100 6.78 -6.34 5.02
C ALA A 100 8.20 -6.69 5.46
N ASP A 101 8.55 -6.41 6.71
CA ASP A 101 9.87 -6.75 7.25
C ASP A 101 10.12 -8.26 7.21
N LYS A 102 9.11 -9.05 7.57
CA LYS A 102 9.26 -10.52 7.55
C LYS A 102 9.40 -11.07 6.14
N LEU A 103 8.80 -10.40 5.16
CA LEU A 103 8.84 -10.83 3.76
C LEU A 103 10.01 -10.24 2.99
N GLY A 104 10.80 -9.36 3.62
CA GLY A 104 11.90 -8.69 2.93
C GLY A 104 11.45 -7.64 1.95
N ILE A 105 10.27 -7.04 2.18
CA ILE A 105 9.69 -6.02 1.32
C ILE A 105 10.04 -4.64 1.88
N GLN A 106 10.57 -3.74 1.03
CA GLN A 106 11.05 -2.44 1.48
C GLN A 106 9.94 -1.44 1.79
N TYR A 107 8.85 -1.46 1.01
CA TYR A 107 7.84 -0.41 1.05
C TYR A 107 6.47 -0.96 1.35
N ILE A 108 5.65 -0.13 2.00
CA ILE A 108 4.23 -0.41 2.18
C ILE A 108 3.44 0.69 1.49
N ALA A 109 2.23 0.39 1.06
CA ALA A 109 1.39 1.36 0.37
C ALA A 109 -0.08 1.14 0.72
N THR A 110 -0.86 2.20 0.62
CA THR A 110 -2.30 2.16 0.82
C THR A 110 -2.99 3.01 -0.24
N GLY A 111 -4.31 2.89 -0.32
CA GLY A 111 -5.12 3.70 -1.23
C GLY A 111 -5.66 4.98 -0.59
N HIS A 112 -4.98 5.53 0.39
CA HIS A 112 -5.41 6.77 1.02
C HIS A 112 -5.17 7.98 0.13
N PHE A 113 -6.05 8.97 0.25
CA PHE A 113 -5.90 10.25 -0.44
C PHE A 113 -5.11 11.21 0.44
N ALA A 114 -3.81 11.11 0.37
CA ALA A 114 -2.86 11.94 1.10
C ALA A 114 -1.51 11.83 0.39
N GLN A 115 -0.58 12.70 0.78
CA GLN A 115 0.79 12.67 0.23
C GLN A 115 1.77 12.50 1.37
N VAL A 116 2.89 11.82 1.08
CA VAL A 116 3.99 11.68 2.03
C VAL A 116 5.28 12.10 1.32
N GLU A 117 6.07 12.93 1.99
CA GLU A 117 7.35 13.39 1.45
C GLU A 117 8.41 13.33 2.53
N THR A 118 9.62 12.94 2.12
CA THR A 118 10.78 12.90 3.02
C THR A 118 11.66 14.10 2.69
N GLY A 119 11.93 14.93 3.69
CA GLY A 119 12.75 16.12 3.52
C GLY A 119 14.24 15.81 3.50
N ALA A 120 15.05 16.85 3.27
CA ALA A 120 16.51 16.73 3.25
C ALA A 120 17.06 16.30 4.61
N ASP A 121 16.31 16.51 5.69
CA ASP A 121 16.67 16.10 7.05
C ASP A 121 16.36 14.62 7.33
N GLY A 122 15.79 13.91 6.36
CA GLY A 122 15.41 12.51 6.51
C GLY A 122 14.10 12.30 7.25
N ILE A 123 13.38 13.37 7.55
CA ILE A 123 12.09 13.29 8.26
C ILE A 123 10.96 13.27 7.24
N SER A 124 10.05 12.32 7.42
CA SER A 124 8.88 12.18 6.55
C SER A 124 7.67 12.88 7.17
N HIS A 125 6.90 13.54 6.33
CA HIS A 125 5.70 14.27 6.74
C HIS A 125 4.55 13.91 5.83
N ILE A 126 3.34 13.97 6.39
CA ILE A 126 2.10 13.78 5.64
C ILE A 126 1.58 15.14 5.21
N TYR A 127 1.11 15.21 3.98
CA TYR A 127 0.52 16.42 3.39
C TYR A 127 -0.86 16.10 2.84
N PRO A 128 -1.75 17.09 2.76
CA PRO A 128 -3.06 16.89 2.14
C PRO A 128 -2.93 16.46 0.67
N PRO A 129 -3.92 15.74 0.13
CA PRO A 129 -3.94 15.44 -1.30
C PRO A 129 -4.19 16.69 -2.13
N GLU A 130 -4.02 16.59 -3.44
CA GLU A 130 -4.30 17.72 -4.31
C GLU A 130 -5.78 18.12 -4.29
N ASP A 131 -6.68 17.14 -4.12
CA ASP A 131 -8.11 17.41 -4.00
C ASP A 131 -8.49 17.54 -2.52
N PRO A 132 -8.72 18.76 -2.00
CA PRO A 132 -9.03 18.95 -0.60
C PRO A 132 -10.37 18.34 -0.19
N ALA A 133 -11.25 18.01 -1.13
CA ALA A 133 -12.54 17.38 -0.80
C ALA A 133 -12.38 15.94 -0.33
N GLN A 134 -11.23 15.31 -0.57
CA GLN A 134 -10.96 13.91 -0.21
C GLN A 134 -9.71 13.80 0.65
N ASP A 135 -9.57 14.70 1.62
CA ASP A 135 -8.37 14.75 2.45
C ASP A 135 -8.44 13.69 3.56
N GLU A 136 -7.58 12.70 3.47
CA GLU A 136 -7.41 11.66 4.48
C GLU A 136 -6.10 11.82 5.27
N SER A 137 -5.42 12.95 5.11
CA SER A 137 -4.11 13.17 5.72
C SER A 137 -4.15 13.16 7.25
N ASP A 138 -5.24 13.61 7.86
CA ASP A 138 -5.35 13.65 9.33
C ASP A 138 -5.21 12.26 9.94
N ALA A 139 -5.73 11.23 9.29
CA ALA A 139 -5.65 9.87 9.78
C ALA A 139 -4.21 9.34 9.80
N LEU A 140 -3.34 9.90 8.97
CA LEU A 140 -1.97 9.43 8.78
C LEU A 140 -0.93 10.31 9.46
N ALA A 141 -1.30 11.53 9.83
CA ALA A 141 -0.34 12.55 10.28
C ALA A 141 0.39 12.17 11.57
N ALA A 142 -0.23 11.37 12.43
CA ALA A 142 0.34 10.98 13.71
C ALA A 142 1.13 9.68 13.66
N LEU A 143 1.29 9.06 12.49
CA LEU A 143 2.04 7.81 12.37
C LEU A 143 3.52 8.01 12.69
N PRO A 144 4.17 6.99 13.28
CA PRO A 144 5.61 7.10 13.57
C PRO A 144 6.46 7.15 12.31
N GLN A 145 7.65 7.74 12.43
CA GLN A 145 8.57 7.91 11.31
C GLN A 145 8.96 6.59 10.66
N GLU A 146 9.08 5.53 11.43
CA GLU A 146 9.42 4.23 10.88
C GLU A 146 8.39 3.72 9.87
N ILE A 147 7.13 4.12 10.03
CA ILE A 147 6.07 3.81 9.07
C ILE A 147 6.11 4.79 7.91
N LEU A 148 6.15 6.10 8.21
CA LEU A 148 6.10 7.15 7.20
C LEU A 148 7.27 7.07 6.21
N ALA A 149 8.44 6.69 6.70
CA ALA A 149 9.64 6.61 5.86
C ALA A 149 9.52 5.53 4.78
N ARG A 150 8.64 4.54 4.98
CA ARG A 150 8.48 3.42 4.06
C ARG A 150 7.11 3.41 3.37
N LEU A 151 6.28 4.40 3.67
CA LEU A 151 4.91 4.49 3.14
C LEU A 151 4.89 5.16 1.77
N ILE A 152 4.18 4.55 0.83
CA ILE A 152 3.92 5.12 -0.49
C ILE A 152 2.41 5.36 -0.60
N LEU A 153 2.03 6.55 -1.05
CA LEU A 153 0.63 6.94 -1.20
C LEU A 153 0.39 7.32 -2.66
N PRO A 154 0.11 6.32 -3.52
CA PRO A 154 0.05 6.57 -4.96
C PRO A 154 -1.14 7.41 -5.40
N LEU A 155 -2.16 7.57 -4.57
CA LEU A 155 -3.38 8.29 -4.95
C LEU A 155 -3.42 9.75 -4.52
N GLY A 156 -2.37 10.24 -3.87
CA GLY A 156 -2.36 11.61 -3.34
C GLY A 156 -2.50 12.72 -4.39
N SER A 157 -2.14 12.45 -5.64
CA SER A 157 -2.23 13.40 -6.74
C SER A 157 -3.50 13.24 -7.58
N PHE A 158 -4.39 12.33 -7.19
CA PHE A 158 -5.56 11.99 -7.99
C PHE A 158 -6.85 12.31 -7.23
N THR A 159 -7.90 12.65 -7.98
CA THR A 159 -9.24 12.83 -7.42
C THR A 159 -9.97 11.48 -7.41
N PRO A 160 -11.08 11.35 -6.64
CA PRO A 160 -11.90 10.14 -6.73
C PRO A 160 -12.40 9.86 -8.15
N GLU A 161 -12.68 10.91 -8.93
CA GLU A 161 -13.10 10.77 -10.33
C GLU A 161 -11.97 10.21 -11.18
N ASP A 162 -10.73 10.67 -10.95
CA ASP A 162 -9.55 10.12 -11.63
C ASP A 162 -9.40 8.64 -11.33
N VAL A 163 -9.62 8.25 -10.07
CA VAL A 163 -9.51 6.85 -9.64
C VAL A 163 -10.55 5.99 -10.36
N GLN A 164 -11.79 6.49 -10.51
CA GLN A 164 -12.82 5.76 -11.22
C GLN A 164 -12.47 5.59 -12.71
N GLU A 165 -11.94 6.64 -13.33
CA GLU A 165 -11.49 6.56 -14.72
C GLU A 165 -10.36 5.55 -14.88
N MET A 166 -9.38 5.59 -13.98
CA MET A 166 -8.27 4.64 -14.01
C MET A 166 -8.74 3.22 -13.76
N ALA A 167 -9.73 3.03 -12.88
CA ALA A 167 -10.30 1.70 -12.64
C ALA A 167 -10.90 1.13 -13.90
N ALA A 168 -11.59 1.94 -14.68
CA ALA A 168 -12.17 1.52 -15.97
C ALA A 168 -11.05 1.18 -16.97
N ASP A 169 -10.02 2.02 -17.04
CA ASP A 169 -8.89 1.81 -17.96
C ASP A 169 -8.10 0.55 -17.60
N PHE A 170 -7.91 0.29 -16.30
CA PHE A 170 -7.21 -0.90 -15.82
C PHE A 170 -8.09 -2.14 -15.79
N ASN A 171 -9.38 -1.97 -15.98
CA ASN A 171 -10.36 -3.05 -15.95
C ASN A 171 -10.40 -3.73 -14.57
N VAL A 172 -10.46 -2.93 -13.53
CA VAL A 172 -10.52 -3.42 -12.13
C VAL A 172 -11.78 -2.98 -11.40
#